data_8ca54a64cdbab93ae4e0a23336281f7b
#
_entry.id   8ca54a64cdbab93ae4e0a23336281f7b
#
_cell.length_a   1.000
_cell.length_b   1.000
_cell.length_c   1.000
_cell.angle_alpha   90.00
_cell.angle_beta   90.00
_cell.angle_gamma   90.00
#
_symmetry.space_group_name_H-M   'P 1'
#
loop_
_entity.id
_entity.type
_entity.pdbx_description
1 polymer ?
#
loop_
_entity_poly.entity_id
_entity_poly.type
_entity_poly.pdbx_seq_one_letter_code
_entity_poly.pdbx_strand_id
1 'polypeptide(L)'
;MLRSVYLRERRETFSHFTPAELGGRDDEFIDLVCEEMLPALRGRADFVDVFCDEGAFTVPQARRVLEAGRRLGYGLKIHADELARSGGGLLAAELRCVSADHLVHATFEEVAALRAAGVVAVVLPGTSFTLHQAYAPAREMLDGGLVVALATDFNPGTCYCENMQQMISLACQEMRLTPAQALRAATLGGAAAVGLGDEVGSLEVGKSCDLVVLDAASRHELPYHFGVNLAAAVVAAGRLVARDGVPCYDGKETP
;
A
#
# COMPACT_ATOMS: atom_id res chain seq x y z
N MET A 1 10.09 -0.57 11.88
CA MET A 1 10.29 -1.31 10.64
C MET A 1 9.34 -2.47 10.65
N LEU A 2 8.10 -2.25 10.22
CA LEU A 2 7.31 -3.33 9.71
C LEU A 2 7.88 -3.64 8.30
N ARG A 3 9.06 -4.24 8.22
CA ARG A 3 9.16 -5.28 7.23
C ARG A 3 7.96 -6.12 7.53
N SER A 4 6.96 -5.91 6.70
CA SER A 4 5.74 -6.67 6.80
C SER A 4 6.17 -8.08 7.07
N VAL A 5 5.52 -8.68 7.97
CA VAL A 5 5.61 -10.05 8.38
C VAL A 5 5.44 -11.02 7.19
N TYR A 6 5.95 -10.67 6.05
CA TYR A 6 5.88 -11.38 4.79
C TYR A 6 7.18 -12.09 4.56
N LEU A 7 7.24 -13.31 5.01
CA LEU A 7 8.29 -14.25 4.66
C LEU A 7 8.28 -14.60 3.15
N ARG A 8 7.30 -14.13 2.40
CA ARG A 8 7.31 -14.06 0.94
C ARG A 8 7.41 -12.59 0.55
N GLU A 9 8.60 -12.15 0.20
CA GLU A 9 8.83 -10.83 -0.35
C GLU A 9 8.04 -10.70 -1.65
N ARG A 10 6.92 -9.97 -1.61
CA ARG A 10 6.29 -9.45 -2.82
C ARG A 10 7.09 -8.23 -3.24
N ARG A 11 7.59 -8.26 -4.47
CA ARG A 11 8.47 -7.22 -5.02
C ARG A 11 7.71 -6.41 -6.03
N GLU A 12 7.82 -5.10 -5.92
CA GLU A 12 7.25 -4.15 -6.85
C GLU A 12 8.35 -3.52 -7.69
N THR A 13 8.05 -3.20 -8.94
CA THR A 13 8.87 -2.36 -9.80
C THR A 13 8.10 -1.08 -10.09
N PHE A 14 8.74 0.06 -9.84
CA PHE A 14 8.13 1.38 -9.89
C PHE A 14 8.53 2.15 -11.13
N SER A 15 7.58 2.88 -11.69
CA SER A 15 7.82 3.92 -12.68
C SER A 15 7.08 5.18 -12.24
N HIS A 16 7.75 6.04 -11.46
CA HIS A 16 7.14 7.24 -10.90
C HIS A 16 7.40 8.48 -11.76
N PHE A 17 8.64 8.68 -12.19
CA PHE A 17 9.04 9.86 -12.93
C PHE A 17 10.06 9.50 -14.01
N THR A 18 10.04 10.26 -15.10
CA THR A 18 11.09 10.20 -16.09
C THR A 18 12.40 10.72 -15.49
N PRO A 19 13.51 9.97 -15.60
CA PRO A 19 14.81 10.44 -15.14
C PRO A 19 15.20 11.78 -15.77
N ALA A 20 15.85 12.65 -14.98
CA ALA A 20 16.24 14.00 -15.43
C ALA A 20 17.13 13.99 -16.69
N GLU A 21 17.93 12.94 -16.88
CA GLU A 21 18.79 12.73 -18.04
C GLU A 21 18.01 12.58 -19.34
N LEU A 22 16.75 12.18 -19.27
CA LEU A 22 15.86 12.06 -20.42
C LEU A 22 15.15 13.37 -20.77
N GLY A 23 15.30 14.43 -19.95
CA GLY A 23 14.92 15.80 -20.29
C GLY A 23 13.43 15.98 -20.64
N GLY A 24 12.52 15.28 -19.95
CA GLY A 24 11.07 15.35 -20.21
C GLY A 24 10.61 14.51 -21.41
N ARG A 25 11.41 13.57 -21.90
CA ARG A 25 11.04 12.61 -22.95
C ARG A 25 10.30 11.42 -22.33
N ASP A 26 9.14 11.68 -21.78
CA ASP A 26 8.36 10.70 -21.00
C ASP A 26 8.00 9.47 -21.84
N ASP A 27 7.61 9.65 -23.09
CA ASP A 27 7.24 8.53 -23.97
C ASP A 27 8.42 7.63 -24.29
N GLU A 28 9.63 8.18 -24.47
CA GLU A 28 10.85 7.37 -24.65
C GLU A 28 11.18 6.57 -23.40
N PHE A 29 10.96 7.17 -22.21
CA PHE A 29 11.13 6.43 -20.94
C PHE A 29 10.09 5.32 -20.79
N ILE A 30 8.85 5.58 -21.14
CA ILE A 30 7.79 4.57 -21.13
C ILE A 30 8.10 3.42 -22.09
N ASP A 31 8.66 3.71 -23.28
CA ASP A 31 9.13 2.67 -24.20
C ASP A 31 10.23 1.82 -23.56
N LEU A 32 11.24 2.45 -22.96
CA LEU A 32 12.30 1.75 -22.23
C LEU A 32 11.75 0.87 -21.10
N VAL A 33 10.80 1.39 -20.31
CA VAL A 33 10.14 0.62 -19.24
C VAL A 33 9.43 -0.60 -19.82
N CYS A 34 8.65 -0.42 -20.87
CA CYS A 34 7.81 -1.49 -21.43
C CYS A 34 8.62 -2.54 -22.19
N GLU A 35 9.65 -2.14 -22.93
CA GLU A 35 10.37 -2.98 -23.87
C GLU A 35 11.63 -3.62 -23.28
N GLU A 36 12.25 -2.99 -22.27
CA GLU A 36 13.50 -3.48 -21.69
C GLU A 36 13.39 -3.77 -20.19
N MET A 37 12.92 -2.80 -19.38
CA MET A 37 12.98 -2.95 -17.91
C MET A 37 12.02 -4.01 -17.39
N LEU A 38 10.75 -3.98 -17.78
CA LEU A 38 9.75 -4.96 -17.34
C LEU A 38 10.12 -6.40 -17.78
N PRO A 39 10.54 -6.65 -19.04
CA PRO A 39 11.02 -7.97 -19.43
C PRO A 39 12.22 -8.46 -18.62
N ALA A 40 13.18 -7.58 -18.32
CA ALA A 40 14.39 -7.91 -17.55
C ALA A 40 14.09 -8.29 -16.08
N LEU A 41 13.00 -7.77 -15.52
CA LEU A 41 12.57 -8.02 -14.14
C LEU A 41 11.60 -9.20 -14.01
N ARG A 42 11.26 -9.87 -15.10
CA ARG A 42 10.31 -10.99 -15.08
C ARG A 42 10.78 -12.10 -14.13
N GLY A 43 9.90 -12.51 -13.21
CA GLY A 43 10.19 -13.49 -12.16
C GLY A 43 11.02 -12.95 -10.99
N ARG A 44 11.38 -11.65 -11.00
CA ARG A 44 12.05 -10.95 -9.90
C ARG A 44 11.16 -9.97 -9.16
N ALA A 45 10.05 -9.58 -9.78
CA ALA A 45 9.00 -8.77 -9.20
C ALA A 45 7.64 -9.46 -9.39
N ASP A 46 6.71 -9.22 -8.49
CA ASP A 46 5.34 -9.75 -8.53
C ASP A 46 4.37 -8.73 -9.12
N PHE A 47 4.65 -7.45 -8.94
CA PHE A 47 3.80 -6.36 -9.38
C PHE A 47 4.57 -5.35 -10.22
N VAL A 48 3.85 -4.70 -11.13
CA VAL A 48 4.23 -3.42 -11.73
C VAL A 48 3.35 -2.33 -11.13
N ASP A 49 3.97 -1.22 -10.78
CA ASP A 49 3.32 -0.03 -10.27
C ASP A 49 3.71 1.19 -11.09
N VAL A 50 2.79 2.13 -11.23
CA VAL A 50 3.00 3.37 -11.99
C VAL A 50 2.35 4.55 -11.27
N PHE A 51 3.00 5.71 -11.27
CA PHE A 51 2.44 6.94 -10.72
C PHE A 51 1.70 7.71 -11.81
N CYS A 52 0.37 7.73 -11.71
CA CYS A 52 -0.53 8.40 -12.63
C CYS A 52 -1.16 9.62 -11.95
N ASP A 53 -0.51 10.77 -12.07
CA ASP A 53 -0.97 12.00 -11.43
C ASP A 53 -0.44 13.26 -12.14
N GLU A 54 -0.87 14.43 -11.69
CA GLU A 54 -0.33 15.71 -12.15
C GLU A 54 1.17 15.81 -11.86
N GLY A 55 1.96 16.12 -12.90
CA GLY A 55 3.43 16.18 -12.79
C GLY A 55 4.14 14.82 -12.84
N ALA A 56 3.39 13.72 -12.98
CA ALA A 56 3.89 12.36 -13.19
C ALA A 56 3.42 11.85 -14.57
N PHE A 57 3.03 10.58 -14.67
CA PHE A 57 2.57 10.03 -15.94
C PHE A 57 1.08 10.25 -16.16
N THR A 58 0.72 10.52 -17.42
CA THR A 58 -0.67 10.64 -17.87
C THR A 58 -1.37 9.28 -17.88
N VAL A 59 -2.71 9.27 -17.87
CA VAL A 59 -3.52 8.05 -18.02
C VAL A 59 -3.12 7.19 -19.23
N PRO A 60 -2.90 7.74 -20.44
CA PRO A 60 -2.42 6.95 -21.58
C PRO A 60 -1.05 6.31 -21.35
N GLN A 61 -0.11 7.01 -20.72
CA GLN A 61 1.23 6.49 -20.40
C GLN A 61 1.16 5.41 -19.35
N ALA A 62 0.43 5.64 -18.25
CA ALA A 62 0.20 4.66 -17.19
C ALA A 62 -0.46 3.38 -17.75
N ARG A 63 -1.42 3.51 -18.64
CA ARG A 63 -2.05 2.39 -19.33
C ARG A 63 -1.02 1.55 -20.09
N ARG A 64 -0.12 2.17 -20.85
CA ARG A 64 0.93 1.46 -21.61
C ARG A 64 1.80 0.59 -20.68
N VAL A 65 2.24 1.14 -19.56
CA VAL A 65 3.05 0.43 -18.55
C VAL A 65 2.28 -0.73 -17.96
N LEU A 66 1.06 -0.49 -17.48
CA LEU A 66 0.23 -1.52 -16.83
C LEU A 66 -0.15 -2.66 -17.79
N GLU A 67 -0.51 -2.34 -19.03
CA GLU A 67 -0.80 -3.36 -20.05
C GLU A 67 0.44 -4.16 -20.45
N ALA A 68 1.62 -3.53 -20.52
CA ALA A 68 2.87 -4.23 -20.73
C ALA A 68 3.17 -5.19 -19.57
N GLY A 69 3.01 -4.72 -18.32
CA GLY A 69 3.14 -5.54 -17.13
C GLY A 69 2.19 -6.75 -17.14
N ARG A 70 0.93 -6.54 -17.48
CA ARG A 70 -0.06 -7.62 -17.61
C ARG A 70 0.36 -8.68 -18.61
N ARG A 71 0.84 -8.29 -19.79
CA ARG A 71 1.32 -9.24 -20.81
C ARG A 71 2.49 -10.08 -20.32
N LEU A 72 3.27 -9.56 -19.38
CA LEU A 72 4.40 -10.28 -18.78
C LEU A 72 4.03 -11.09 -17.54
N GLY A 73 2.77 -11.00 -17.06
CA GLY A 73 2.24 -11.75 -15.93
C GLY A 73 2.39 -11.07 -14.58
N TYR A 74 2.69 -9.78 -14.52
CA TYR A 74 2.69 -9.00 -13.28
C TYR A 74 1.26 -8.72 -12.79
N GLY A 75 1.07 -8.69 -11.47
CA GLY A 75 -0.04 -7.99 -10.84
C GLY A 75 0.09 -6.48 -11.08
N LEU A 76 -1.03 -5.77 -11.18
CA LEU A 76 -1.04 -4.35 -11.50
C LEU A 76 -1.35 -3.53 -10.25
N LYS A 77 -0.58 -2.47 -10.03
CA LYS A 77 -0.81 -1.45 -8.99
C LYS A 77 -0.65 -0.07 -9.61
N ILE A 78 -1.23 0.94 -8.98
CA ILE A 78 -1.16 2.31 -9.46
C ILE A 78 -1.24 3.29 -8.30
N HIS A 79 -0.36 4.29 -8.27
CA HIS A 79 -0.52 5.50 -7.49
C HIS A 79 -1.41 6.45 -8.28
N ALA A 80 -2.50 6.90 -7.70
CA ALA A 80 -3.55 7.62 -8.43
C ALA A 80 -4.25 8.66 -7.56
N ASP A 81 -4.59 9.78 -8.19
CA ASP A 81 -5.43 10.82 -7.62
C ASP A 81 -4.93 11.29 -6.23
N GLU A 82 -3.59 11.39 -6.08
CA GLU A 82 -2.90 11.87 -4.88
C GLU A 82 -2.83 13.39 -4.83
N LEU A 83 -2.28 14.00 -5.89
CA LEU A 83 -2.01 15.45 -5.97
C LEU A 83 -3.17 16.19 -6.62
N ALA A 84 -3.82 15.55 -7.60
CA ALA A 84 -4.96 16.07 -8.32
C ALA A 84 -5.89 14.93 -8.76
N ARG A 85 -7.05 15.29 -9.28
CA ARG A 85 -7.94 14.34 -9.93
C ARG A 85 -7.42 13.99 -11.32
N SER A 86 -6.64 12.95 -11.43
CA SER A 86 -5.95 12.53 -12.66
C SER A 86 -6.75 11.53 -13.51
N GLY A 87 -7.69 10.81 -12.89
CA GLY A 87 -8.43 9.69 -13.50
C GLY A 87 -7.72 8.35 -13.41
N GLY A 88 -6.64 8.28 -12.63
CA GLY A 88 -5.91 7.04 -12.37
C GLY A 88 -6.76 6.00 -11.66
N GLY A 89 -7.66 6.41 -10.76
CA GLY A 89 -8.60 5.52 -10.09
C GLY A 89 -9.56 4.81 -11.07
N LEU A 90 -10.06 5.51 -12.09
CA LEU A 90 -10.88 4.88 -13.14
C LEU A 90 -10.06 3.91 -13.99
N LEU A 91 -8.80 4.26 -14.32
CA LEU A 91 -7.89 3.35 -15.02
C LEU A 91 -7.63 2.09 -14.20
N ALA A 92 -7.43 2.22 -12.88
CA ALA A 92 -7.27 1.08 -11.98
C ALA A 92 -8.47 0.14 -12.03
N ALA A 93 -9.69 0.68 -12.00
CA ALA A 93 -10.92 -0.09 -12.09
C ALA A 93 -11.06 -0.78 -13.46
N GLU A 94 -10.82 -0.08 -14.54
CA GLU A 94 -10.88 -0.62 -15.90
C GLU A 94 -9.91 -1.77 -16.10
N LEU A 95 -8.68 -1.58 -15.64
CA LEU A 95 -7.63 -2.58 -15.74
C LEU A 95 -7.69 -3.62 -14.59
N ARG A 96 -8.65 -3.55 -13.68
CA ARG A 96 -8.75 -4.46 -12.53
C ARG A 96 -7.40 -4.62 -11.83
N CYS A 97 -6.80 -3.51 -11.46
CA CYS A 97 -5.58 -3.52 -10.66
C CYS A 97 -5.80 -4.25 -9.33
N VAL A 98 -4.76 -4.79 -8.75
CA VAL A 98 -4.83 -5.39 -7.41
C VAL A 98 -5.10 -4.30 -6.38
N SER A 99 -4.42 -3.16 -6.49
CA SER A 99 -4.69 -1.98 -5.68
C SER A 99 -4.58 -0.69 -6.48
N ALA A 100 -5.20 0.37 -5.92
CA ALA A 100 -4.98 1.76 -6.29
C ALA A 100 -4.63 2.52 -5.01
N ASP A 101 -3.52 3.23 -5.03
CA ASP A 101 -2.88 3.79 -3.87
C ASP A 101 -3.09 5.32 -3.85
N HIS A 102 -3.16 5.94 -2.66
CA HIS A 102 -3.52 7.32 -2.32
C HIS A 102 -5.01 7.64 -2.43
N LEU A 103 -5.54 7.86 -3.63
CA LEU A 103 -6.94 8.15 -3.89
C LEU A 103 -7.49 9.34 -3.06
N VAL A 104 -6.66 10.36 -2.81
CA VAL A 104 -7.00 11.55 -2.01
C VAL A 104 -8.17 12.30 -2.66
N HIS A 105 -8.15 12.40 -3.98
CA HIS A 105 -9.14 13.11 -4.79
C HIS A 105 -10.20 12.20 -5.43
N ALA A 106 -10.30 10.93 -4.96
CA ALA A 106 -11.26 9.97 -5.50
C ALA A 106 -12.71 10.43 -5.30
N THR A 107 -13.50 10.29 -6.36
CA THR A 107 -14.92 10.62 -6.37
C THR A 107 -15.79 9.42 -5.99
N PHE A 108 -17.05 9.67 -5.72
CA PHE A 108 -18.03 8.61 -5.47
C PHE A 108 -18.14 7.63 -6.65
N GLU A 109 -18.04 8.14 -7.88
CA GLU A 109 -18.07 7.32 -9.10
C GLU A 109 -16.86 6.38 -9.16
N GLU A 110 -15.66 6.90 -8.86
CA GLU A 110 -14.41 6.11 -8.81
C GLU A 110 -14.46 5.05 -7.72
N VAL A 111 -14.95 5.38 -6.53
CA VAL A 111 -15.15 4.40 -5.44
C VAL A 111 -16.08 3.28 -5.89
N ALA A 112 -17.19 3.60 -6.58
CA ALA A 112 -18.13 2.61 -7.08
C ALA A 112 -17.48 1.71 -8.17
N ALA A 113 -16.70 2.31 -9.08
CA ALA A 113 -15.98 1.58 -10.14
C ALA A 113 -14.90 0.65 -9.57
N LEU A 114 -14.08 1.14 -8.65
CA LEU A 114 -13.04 0.36 -7.95
C LEU A 114 -13.66 -0.83 -7.22
N ARG A 115 -14.75 -0.60 -6.49
CA ARG A 115 -15.49 -1.66 -5.82
C ARG A 115 -15.99 -2.72 -6.79
N ALA A 116 -16.64 -2.31 -7.88
CA ALA A 116 -17.18 -3.22 -8.88
C ALA A 116 -16.08 -4.06 -9.56
N ALA A 117 -14.89 -3.49 -9.69
CA ALA A 117 -13.71 -4.15 -10.25
C ALA A 117 -12.97 -5.04 -9.24
N GLY A 118 -13.26 -4.94 -7.94
CA GLY A 118 -12.56 -5.67 -6.87
C GLY A 118 -11.18 -5.11 -6.53
N VAL A 119 -10.92 -3.85 -6.86
CA VAL A 119 -9.66 -3.17 -6.58
C VAL A 119 -9.60 -2.78 -5.10
N VAL A 120 -8.47 -2.97 -4.44
CA VAL A 120 -8.23 -2.52 -3.07
C VAL A 120 -7.78 -1.07 -3.07
N ALA A 121 -8.42 -0.22 -2.25
CA ALA A 121 -7.96 1.15 -2.03
C ALA A 121 -6.89 1.15 -0.91
N VAL A 122 -5.67 1.58 -1.21
CA VAL A 122 -4.62 1.75 -0.21
C VAL A 122 -4.54 3.22 0.17
N VAL A 123 -4.88 3.54 1.42
CA VAL A 123 -4.83 4.92 1.91
C VAL A 123 -3.55 5.16 2.72
N LEU A 124 -2.94 6.32 2.53
CA LEU A 124 -1.59 6.66 2.95
C LEU A 124 -1.58 7.95 3.78
N PRO A 125 -2.14 7.91 5.03
CA PRO A 125 -2.34 9.12 5.82
C PRO A 125 -1.04 9.81 6.23
N GLY A 126 0.08 9.09 6.27
CA GLY A 126 1.38 9.68 6.60
C GLY A 126 1.85 10.68 5.55
N THR A 127 1.62 10.40 4.28
CA THR A 127 1.92 11.30 3.16
C THR A 127 1.05 12.56 3.21
N SER A 128 -0.27 12.39 3.38
CA SER A 128 -1.19 13.53 3.57
C SER A 128 -0.80 14.41 4.75
N PHE A 129 -0.39 13.81 5.88
CA PHE A 129 0.09 14.53 7.06
C PHE A 129 1.34 15.34 6.76
N THR A 130 2.34 14.74 6.15
CA THR A 130 3.64 15.37 5.88
C THR A 130 3.53 16.49 4.84
N LEU A 131 2.72 16.28 3.80
CA LEU A 131 2.50 17.27 2.75
C LEU A 131 1.45 18.34 3.09
N HIS A 132 0.80 18.25 4.27
CA HIS A 132 -0.27 19.16 4.69
C HIS A 132 -1.41 19.25 3.67
N GLN A 133 -1.76 18.10 3.05
CA GLN A 133 -2.84 18.02 2.06
C GLN A 133 -4.08 17.30 2.63
N ALA A 134 -5.14 17.24 1.82
CA ALA A 134 -6.35 16.50 2.17
C ALA A 134 -6.05 15.01 2.39
N TYR A 135 -6.90 14.35 3.19
CA TYR A 135 -6.85 12.91 3.38
C TYR A 135 -7.83 12.20 2.44
N ALA A 136 -7.45 11.01 2.00
CA ALA A 136 -8.34 10.17 1.21
C ALA A 136 -9.68 9.93 1.96
N PRO A 137 -10.83 9.88 1.26
CA PRO A 137 -12.14 9.71 1.85
C PRO A 137 -12.38 8.25 2.29
N ALA A 138 -11.51 7.74 3.18
CA ALA A 138 -11.50 6.33 3.58
C ALA A 138 -12.80 5.89 4.27
N ARG A 139 -13.47 6.79 5.00
CA ARG A 139 -14.78 6.53 5.61
C ARG A 139 -15.83 6.25 4.54
N GLU A 140 -15.88 7.11 3.55
CA GLU A 140 -16.82 7.03 2.42
C GLU A 140 -16.53 5.81 1.54
N MET A 141 -15.25 5.45 1.37
CA MET A 141 -14.82 4.23 0.67
C MET A 141 -15.35 2.97 1.39
N LEU A 142 -15.18 2.88 2.71
CA LEU A 142 -15.67 1.76 3.51
C LEU A 142 -17.21 1.69 3.49
N ASP A 143 -17.89 2.82 3.64
CA ASP A 143 -19.36 2.89 3.59
C ASP A 143 -19.89 2.52 2.20
N GLY A 144 -19.13 2.83 1.14
CA GLY A 144 -19.36 2.37 -0.22
C GLY A 144 -19.08 0.88 -0.44
N GLY A 145 -18.56 0.17 0.56
CA GLY A 145 -18.23 -1.26 0.51
C GLY A 145 -16.94 -1.60 -0.23
N LEU A 146 -16.04 -0.62 -0.40
CA LEU A 146 -14.70 -0.85 -0.95
C LEU A 146 -13.80 -1.47 0.12
N VAL A 147 -12.93 -2.39 -0.28
CA VAL A 147 -11.88 -2.89 0.61
C VAL A 147 -10.82 -1.80 0.74
N VAL A 148 -10.57 -1.38 1.98
CA VAL A 148 -9.56 -0.37 2.29
C VAL A 148 -8.37 -1.03 2.98
N ALA A 149 -7.18 -0.73 2.50
CA ALA A 149 -5.90 -1.02 3.13
C ALA A 149 -5.27 0.26 3.70
N LEU A 150 -4.41 0.11 4.68
CA LEU A 150 -3.65 1.18 5.30
C LEU A 150 -2.17 0.85 5.19
N ALA A 151 -1.36 1.79 4.69
CA ALA A 151 0.08 1.64 4.58
C ALA A 151 0.83 2.91 4.98
N THR A 152 2.14 2.83 5.11
CA THR A 152 2.99 3.93 5.57
C THR A 152 3.43 4.84 4.44
N ASP A 153 3.50 4.33 3.22
CA ASP A 153 4.18 5.02 2.12
C ASP A 153 5.61 5.45 2.48
N PHE A 154 6.33 4.55 3.16
CA PHE A 154 7.67 4.87 3.65
C PHE A 154 8.64 5.16 2.51
N ASN A 155 8.92 6.43 2.31
CA ASN A 155 9.86 6.92 1.31
C ASN A 155 10.56 8.20 1.79
N PRO A 156 11.76 8.53 1.26
CA PRO A 156 12.52 9.71 1.68
C PRO A 156 11.91 11.03 1.18
N GLY A 157 10.98 11.01 0.24
CA GLY A 157 10.40 12.21 -0.38
C GLY A 157 9.23 12.80 0.39
N THR A 158 8.22 11.97 0.66
CA THR A 158 6.91 12.44 1.16
C THR A 158 6.51 11.87 2.50
N CYS A 159 7.04 10.70 2.92
CA CYS A 159 6.68 10.10 4.21
C CYS A 159 7.82 9.26 4.80
N TYR A 160 8.70 9.85 5.58
CA TYR A 160 9.80 9.14 6.24
C TYR A 160 9.37 8.56 7.59
N CYS A 161 8.29 7.76 7.58
CA CYS A 161 7.71 7.15 8.77
C CYS A 161 7.28 5.71 8.48
N GLU A 162 7.95 4.73 9.12
CA GLU A 162 7.61 3.30 9.04
C GLU A 162 6.64 2.83 10.14
N ASN A 163 6.10 3.74 10.96
CA ASN A 163 5.29 3.40 12.11
C ASN A 163 3.82 3.19 11.74
N MET A 164 3.39 1.93 11.59
CA MET A 164 1.99 1.58 11.32
C MET A 164 1.02 1.95 12.45
N GLN A 165 1.47 2.00 13.71
CA GLN A 165 0.61 2.46 14.82
C GLN A 165 0.26 3.93 14.66
N GLN A 166 1.21 4.75 14.15
CA GLN A 166 0.96 6.14 13.80
C GLN A 166 -0.02 6.25 12.62
N MET A 167 0.09 5.39 11.60
CA MET A 167 -0.87 5.36 10.49
C MET A 167 -2.28 5.03 10.97
N ILE A 168 -2.42 4.06 11.89
CA ILE A 168 -3.70 3.72 12.53
C ILE A 168 -4.26 4.93 13.29
N SER A 169 -3.42 5.67 14.01
CA SER A 169 -3.82 6.88 14.73
C SER A 169 -4.35 7.95 13.77
N LEU A 170 -3.63 8.25 12.70
CA LEU A 170 -4.03 9.21 11.68
C LEU A 170 -5.34 8.77 10.97
N ALA A 171 -5.46 7.49 10.65
CA ALA A 171 -6.68 6.97 10.03
C ALA A 171 -7.91 7.15 10.93
N CYS A 172 -7.76 7.02 12.25
CA CYS A 172 -8.84 7.27 13.19
C CYS A 172 -9.15 8.77 13.36
N GLN A 173 -8.13 9.61 13.46
CA GLN A 173 -8.26 11.04 13.77
C GLN A 173 -8.70 11.84 12.55
N GLU A 174 -8.12 11.58 11.40
CA GLU A 174 -8.29 12.40 10.19
C GLU A 174 -9.24 11.76 9.17
N MET A 175 -9.24 10.42 9.05
CA MET A 175 -10.07 9.71 8.07
C MET A 175 -11.36 9.14 8.67
N ARG A 176 -11.66 9.43 9.94
CA ARG A 176 -12.89 9.04 10.66
C ARG A 176 -13.12 7.52 10.71
N LEU A 177 -12.05 6.72 10.70
CA LEU A 177 -12.15 5.29 10.90
C LEU A 177 -12.28 4.96 12.39
N THR A 178 -13.07 3.94 12.71
CA THR A 178 -13.03 3.37 14.05
C THR A 178 -11.73 2.59 14.25
N PRO A 179 -11.23 2.41 15.49
CA PRO A 179 -10.03 1.63 15.76
C PRO A 179 -10.08 0.20 15.17
N ALA A 180 -11.27 -0.42 15.14
CA ALA A 180 -11.45 -1.73 14.53
C ALA A 180 -11.29 -1.70 13.00
N GLN A 181 -11.82 -0.65 12.35
CA GLN A 181 -11.69 -0.47 10.89
C GLN A 181 -10.24 -0.17 10.50
N ALA A 182 -9.55 0.71 11.24
CA ALA A 182 -8.15 1.03 10.98
C ALA A 182 -7.24 -0.21 11.18
N LEU A 183 -7.46 -1.00 12.23
CA LEU A 183 -6.75 -2.28 12.43
C LEU A 183 -7.02 -3.26 11.28
N ARG A 184 -8.29 -3.42 10.88
CA ARG A 184 -8.64 -4.27 9.74
C ARG A 184 -7.97 -3.81 8.45
N ALA A 185 -7.93 -2.50 8.20
CA ALA A 185 -7.24 -1.92 7.04
C ALA A 185 -5.73 -2.18 7.08
N ALA A 186 -5.10 -2.08 8.26
CA ALA A 186 -3.68 -2.34 8.46
C ALA A 186 -3.28 -3.83 8.42
N THR A 187 -4.24 -4.75 8.46
CA THR A 187 -4.00 -6.20 8.49
C THR A 187 -4.61 -6.91 7.28
N LEU A 188 -5.90 -7.25 7.34
CA LEU A 188 -6.61 -7.91 6.23
C LEU A 188 -6.61 -7.08 4.96
N GLY A 189 -6.80 -5.74 5.08
CA GLY A 189 -6.73 -4.82 3.95
C GLY A 189 -5.35 -4.84 3.30
N GLY A 190 -4.28 -4.70 4.11
CA GLY A 190 -2.91 -4.78 3.61
C GLY A 190 -2.59 -6.11 2.93
N ALA A 191 -3.04 -7.24 3.50
CA ALA A 191 -2.90 -8.56 2.89
C ALA A 191 -3.61 -8.64 1.54
N ALA A 192 -4.83 -8.11 1.45
CA ALA A 192 -5.60 -8.06 0.19
C ALA A 192 -4.89 -7.21 -0.87
N ALA A 193 -4.31 -6.04 -0.48
CA ALA A 193 -3.62 -5.13 -1.39
C ALA A 193 -2.36 -5.73 -2.06
N VAL A 194 -1.83 -6.83 -1.50
CA VAL A 194 -0.69 -7.57 -2.07
C VAL A 194 -1.06 -9.00 -2.49
N GLY A 195 -2.37 -9.30 -2.56
CA GLY A 195 -2.87 -10.61 -3.02
C GLY A 195 -2.52 -11.78 -2.10
N LEU A 196 -2.32 -11.53 -0.79
CA LEU A 196 -1.97 -12.56 0.20
C LEU A 196 -3.08 -12.76 1.25
N GLY A 197 -4.31 -12.34 0.97
CA GLY A 197 -5.42 -12.41 1.93
C GLY A 197 -5.74 -13.82 2.44
N ASP A 198 -5.45 -14.84 1.66
CA ASP A 198 -5.64 -16.24 2.04
C ASP A 198 -4.49 -16.80 2.89
N GLU A 199 -3.33 -16.13 2.90
CA GLU A 199 -2.12 -16.61 3.58
C GLU A 199 -1.85 -15.87 4.89
N VAL A 200 -2.18 -14.57 4.97
CA VAL A 200 -1.86 -13.67 6.10
C VAL A 200 -2.97 -12.67 6.38
N GLY A 201 -2.77 -11.78 7.35
CA GLY A 201 -3.65 -10.64 7.67
C GLY A 201 -4.72 -10.95 8.72
N SER A 202 -4.91 -12.21 9.10
CA SER A 202 -5.81 -12.62 10.18
C SER A 202 -5.28 -13.84 10.94
N LEU A 203 -5.75 -14.01 12.17
CA LEU A 203 -5.42 -15.17 13.01
C LEU A 203 -6.45 -16.28 12.73
N GLU A 204 -6.21 -17.05 11.67
CA GLU A 204 -7.07 -18.15 11.25
C GLU A 204 -6.24 -19.43 11.06
N VAL A 205 -6.89 -20.59 11.27
CA VAL A 205 -6.24 -21.89 11.05
C VAL A 205 -5.87 -22.02 9.57
N GLY A 206 -4.63 -22.37 9.31
CA GLY A 206 -4.09 -22.53 7.94
C GLY A 206 -3.33 -21.32 7.42
N LYS A 207 -3.44 -20.16 8.07
CA LYS A 207 -2.64 -18.98 7.74
C LYS A 207 -1.32 -18.94 8.48
N SER A 208 -0.37 -18.13 8.00
CA SER A 208 0.89 -17.87 8.69
C SER A 208 0.63 -17.31 10.09
N CYS A 209 1.37 -17.81 11.07
CA CYS A 209 1.29 -17.32 12.45
C CYS A 209 2.13 -16.05 12.59
N ASP A 210 1.55 -14.94 12.13
CA ASP A 210 2.13 -13.61 12.17
C ASP A 210 1.28 -12.73 13.08
N LEU A 211 1.83 -12.30 14.22
CA LEU A 211 1.08 -11.52 15.18
C LEU A 211 1.95 -10.52 15.93
N VAL A 212 1.31 -9.45 16.37
CA VAL A 212 1.90 -8.47 17.29
C VAL A 212 1.09 -8.50 18.57
N VAL A 213 1.77 -8.71 19.70
CA VAL A 213 1.19 -8.53 21.04
C VAL A 213 1.40 -7.08 21.44
N LEU A 214 0.31 -6.40 21.78
CA LEU A 214 0.35 -5.01 22.21
C LEU A 214 0.27 -4.91 23.75
N ASP A 215 1.06 -4.02 24.33
CA ASP A 215 0.91 -3.59 25.73
C ASP A 215 -0.21 -2.55 25.80
N ALA A 216 -1.44 -3.04 25.68
CA ALA A 216 -2.65 -2.23 25.63
C ALA A 216 -3.84 -3.07 26.12
N ALA A 217 -4.68 -2.52 26.97
CA ALA A 217 -5.87 -3.18 27.47
C ALA A 217 -6.99 -3.28 26.40
N SER A 218 -6.94 -2.40 25.40
CA SER A 218 -7.90 -2.42 24.30
C SER A 218 -7.34 -1.81 23.02
N ARG A 219 -7.97 -2.18 21.88
CA ARG A 219 -7.63 -1.57 20.58
C ARG A 219 -7.82 -0.05 20.52
N HIS A 220 -8.59 0.54 21.44
CA HIS A 220 -8.81 1.99 21.47
C HIS A 220 -7.56 2.76 21.93
N GLU A 221 -6.62 2.09 22.59
CA GLU A 221 -5.37 2.72 23.01
C GLU A 221 -4.45 3.03 21.84
N LEU A 222 -4.49 2.27 20.74
CA LEU A 222 -3.67 2.54 19.56
C LEU A 222 -3.83 3.96 19.03
N PRO A 223 -5.02 4.46 18.71
CA PRO A 223 -5.19 5.83 18.26
C PRO A 223 -5.15 6.87 19.40
N TYR A 224 -5.44 6.47 20.63
CA TYR A 224 -5.49 7.39 21.77
C TYR A 224 -4.10 7.69 22.34
N HIS A 225 -3.27 6.67 22.51
CA HIS A 225 -1.89 6.78 22.99
C HIS A 225 -0.92 6.83 21.81
N PHE A 226 -1.15 7.81 20.92
CA PHE A 226 -0.38 7.97 19.68
C PHE A 226 1.07 8.37 19.95
N GLY A 227 1.96 8.02 18.99
CA GLY A 227 3.37 8.41 19.04
C GLY A 227 4.26 7.53 19.91
N VAL A 228 3.72 6.51 20.58
CA VAL A 228 4.48 5.50 21.33
C VAL A 228 4.42 4.15 20.64
N ASN A 229 5.43 3.31 20.90
CA ASN A 229 5.42 1.92 20.44
C ASN A 229 4.77 1.03 21.49
N LEU A 230 3.59 0.52 21.20
CA LEU A 230 2.84 -0.40 22.06
C LEU A 230 3.16 -1.89 21.76
N ALA A 231 4.05 -2.21 20.81
CA ALA A 231 4.38 -3.59 20.48
C ALA A 231 5.27 -4.22 21.56
N ALA A 232 4.69 -5.05 22.41
CA ALA A 232 5.40 -5.81 23.44
C ALA A 232 6.12 -7.04 22.85
N ALA A 233 5.54 -7.72 21.87
CA ALA A 233 6.18 -8.83 21.19
C ALA A 233 5.72 -8.94 19.73
N VAL A 234 6.61 -9.44 18.87
CA VAL A 234 6.33 -9.70 17.45
C VAL A 234 6.68 -11.15 17.13
N VAL A 235 5.73 -11.86 16.57
CA VAL A 235 5.91 -13.23 16.06
C VAL A 235 5.77 -13.20 14.54
N ALA A 236 6.71 -13.81 13.84
CA ALA A 236 6.71 -13.97 12.40
C ALA A 236 6.89 -15.44 12.04
N ALA A 237 5.98 -15.99 11.24
CA ALA A 237 5.93 -17.42 10.88
C ALA A 237 6.04 -18.35 12.10
N GLY A 238 5.35 -18.00 13.20
CA GLY A 238 5.38 -18.78 14.43
C GLY A 238 6.64 -18.60 15.31
N ARG A 239 7.57 -17.71 14.93
CA ARG A 239 8.81 -17.46 15.69
C ARG A 239 8.78 -16.08 16.32
N LEU A 240 9.17 -15.98 17.60
CA LEU A 240 9.36 -14.68 18.25
C LEU A 240 10.56 -13.98 17.63
N VAL A 241 10.34 -12.81 17.01
CA VAL A 241 11.37 -12.04 16.28
C VAL A 241 11.74 -10.72 16.98
N ALA A 242 10.87 -10.23 17.88
CA ALA A 242 11.18 -9.09 18.73
C ALA A 242 10.37 -9.13 20.02
N ARG A 243 10.95 -8.58 21.10
CA ARG A 243 10.30 -8.38 22.41
C ARG A 243 10.76 -7.05 23.00
N ASP A 244 9.81 -6.28 23.54
CA ASP A 244 10.07 -4.98 24.21
C ASP A 244 10.94 -4.03 23.37
N GLY A 245 10.70 -3.99 22.06
CA GLY A 245 11.45 -3.18 21.10
C GLY A 245 12.83 -3.73 20.72
N VAL A 246 13.26 -4.87 21.28
CA VAL A 246 14.55 -5.50 21.00
C VAL A 246 14.37 -6.69 20.07
N PRO A 247 15.09 -6.75 18.93
CA PRO A 247 15.08 -7.93 18.07
C PRO A 247 15.61 -9.17 18.77
N CYS A 248 14.94 -10.31 18.57
CA CYS A 248 15.34 -11.61 19.10
C CYS A 248 16.04 -12.40 17.97
N TYR A 249 17.32 -12.10 17.73
CA TYR A 249 18.12 -12.84 16.74
C TYR A 249 18.93 -13.95 17.41
N ASP A 250 18.71 -15.19 17.01
CA ASP A 250 19.53 -16.33 17.43
C ASP A 250 20.87 -16.43 16.65
N GLY A 251 21.28 -15.35 15.98
CA GLY A 251 22.54 -15.30 15.20
C GLY A 251 22.57 -16.23 13.97
N LYS A 252 21.44 -16.84 13.61
CA LYS A 252 21.29 -17.63 12.37
C LYS A 252 20.46 -16.84 11.38
N GLU A 253 20.97 -16.72 10.18
CA GLU A 253 20.30 -16.06 9.05
C GLU A 253 18.83 -16.52 8.97
N THR A 254 17.94 -15.55 8.84
CA THR A 254 16.54 -15.80 8.50
C THR A 254 16.50 -16.40 7.09
N PRO A 255 15.79 -17.50 6.84
CA PRO A 255 15.66 -18.07 5.51
C PRO A 255 14.95 -17.16 4.54
#